data_089e9f93aa543d5e4fc3fa1f53a70025
#
_entry.id   089e9f93aa543d5e4fc3fa1f53a70025
#
_cell.length_a   1.000
_cell.length_b   1.000
_cell.length_c   1.000
_cell.angle_alpha   90.00
_cell.angle_beta   90.00
_cell.angle_gamma   90.00
#
_symmetry.space_group_name_H-M   'P 1'
#
loop_
_entity.id
_entity.type
_entity.pdbx_description
1 polymer ?
#
loop_
_entity_poly.entity_id
_entity_poly.type
_entity_poly.pdbx_seq_one_letter_code
_entity_poly.pdbx_strand_id
1 'polypeptide(L)'
;DNADAVMYNVKIVNNLAEGLGGGLYANNADPNLDFALIALNTSSAGGGVYIRNNSDPIFKNLTVAYNSSGFDGGGVYLRDDSNLLVSNSIFWENGESQFYFRDSGDEVELDISYSLVQNNQDGVDDNDNGDLNWGPGMLSGDPYFCNGEVGDYTVRENSNVLNGGSDGDLVGFLGVGCGPINTGPVWYVSELGNDSSDGSLETPLATIQAAIDASSNGDTIRLFEGEYIELFDFQSKQLV
;
A
#
# COMPACT_ATOMS: atom_id res chain seq x y z
N ASP A 1 -9.49 3.99 -24.63
CA ASP A 1 -9.13 3.21 -25.81
C ASP A 1 -8.27 4.07 -26.74
N ASN A 2 -7.07 3.63 -27.07
CA ASN A 2 -6.09 4.34 -27.92
C ASN A 2 -5.77 5.77 -27.45
N ALA A 3 -5.68 5.98 -26.15
CA ALA A 3 -5.41 7.29 -25.56
C ALA A 3 -4.17 7.23 -24.65
N ASP A 4 -3.06 7.78 -25.13
CA ASP A 4 -1.80 7.86 -24.40
C ASP A 4 -1.82 9.09 -23.48
N ALA A 5 -2.63 9.01 -22.45
CA ALA A 5 -2.83 10.12 -21.53
C ALA A 5 -1.59 10.31 -20.65
N VAL A 6 -1.17 11.57 -20.49
CA VAL A 6 -0.16 11.94 -19.48
C VAL A 6 -0.86 12.57 -18.29
N MET A 7 -0.71 11.95 -17.13
CA MET A 7 -1.33 12.40 -15.88
C MET A 7 -0.24 12.69 -14.84
N TYR A 8 -0.30 13.88 -14.27
CA TYR A 8 0.66 14.32 -13.26
C TYR A 8 -0.07 14.89 -12.05
N ASN A 9 0.33 14.46 -10.84
CA ASN A 9 -0.21 14.90 -9.56
C ASN A 9 -1.73 14.71 -9.48
N VAL A 10 -2.19 13.47 -9.68
CA VAL A 10 -3.61 13.11 -9.70
C VAL A 10 -3.98 12.16 -8.56
N LYS A 11 -5.24 12.24 -8.13
CA LYS A 11 -5.84 11.27 -7.19
C LYS A 11 -7.04 10.62 -7.86
N ILE A 12 -7.01 9.29 -7.93
CA ILE A 12 -8.08 8.45 -8.47
C ILE A 12 -8.54 7.58 -7.30
N VAL A 13 -9.56 8.02 -6.60
CA VAL A 13 -9.94 7.42 -5.31
C VAL A 13 -11.45 7.19 -5.19
N ASN A 14 -11.82 6.12 -4.47
CA ASN A 14 -13.22 5.80 -4.15
C ASN A 14 -14.12 5.62 -5.39
N ASN A 15 -13.59 5.06 -6.48
CA ASN A 15 -14.40 4.78 -7.66
C ASN A 15 -14.89 3.33 -7.62
N LEU A 16 -16.12 3.14 -8.10
CA LEU A 16 -16.72 1.83 -8.27
C LEU A 16 -17.03 1.61 -9.75
N ALA A 17 -16.40 0.60 -10.35
CA ALA A 17 -16.72 0.13 -11.68
C ALA A 17 -17.43 -1.22 -11.61
N GLU A 18 -18.56 -1.37 -12.27
CA GLU A 18 -19.25 -2.67 -12.38
C GLU A 18 -18.47 -3.68 -13.22
N GLY A 19 -17.57 -3.20 -14.07
CA GLY A 19 -16.71 -3.99 -14.98
C GLY A 19 -15.27 -4.06 -14.52
N LEU A 20 -14.38 -3.59 -15.35
CA LEU A 20 -12.93 -3.71 -15.25
C LEU A 20 -12.29 -2.35 -14.94
N GLY A 21 -11.19 -2.35 -14.16
CA GLY A 21 -10.40 -1.16 -13.87
C GLY A 21 -11.14 -0.14 -13.01
N GLY A 22 -11.19 -0.35 -11.68
CA GLY A 22 -11.91 0.54 -10.78
C GLY A 22 -11.41 1.97 -10.79
N GLY A 23 -10.09 2.16 -10.75
CA GLY A 23 -9.46 3.47 -10.88
C GLY A 23 -9.09 3.81 -12.32
N LEU A 24 -8.41 2.90 -13.02
CA LEU A 24 -7.92 3.11 -14.38
C LEU A 24 -8.16 1.87 -15.24
N TYR A 25 -8.60 2.08 -16.46
CA TYR A 25 -8.72 1.05 -17.48
C TYR A 25 -7.93 1.46 -18.74
N ALA A 26 -6.87 0.72 -19.05
CA ALA A 26 -6.08 0.88 -20.27
C ALA A 26 -6.37 -0.26 -21.25
N ASN A 27 -6.70 0.08 -22.48
CA ASN A 27 -7.03 -0.86 -23.54
C ASN A 27 -6.48 -0.36 -24.87
N ASN A 28 -5.39 -0.97 -25.35
CA ASN A 28 -4.62 -0.47 -26.48
C ASN A 28 -4.27 1.01 -26.27
N ALA A 29 -3.66 1.33 -25.13
CA ALA A 29 -3.39 2.69 -24.69
C ALA A 29 -2.21 2.69 -23.70
N ASP A 30 -1.28 3.64 -23.82
CA ASP A 30 -0.05 3.74 -23.07
C ASP A 30 -0.06 4.96 -22.10
N PRO A 31 -0.93 4.97 -21.08
CA PRO A 31 -0.97 6.10 -20.15
C PRO A 31 0.32 6.21 -19.35
N ASN A 32 0.81 7.45 -19.22
CA ASN A 32 1.96 7.78 -18.38
C ASN A 32 1.46 8.50 -17.12
N LEU A 33 1.64 7.86 -15.96
CA LEU A 33 1.28 8.41 -14.66
C LEU A 33 2.53 8.75 -13.87
N ASP A 34 2.62 9.99 -13.42
CA ASP A 34 3.69 10.44 -12.55
C ASP A 34 3.10 11.23 -11.37
N PHE A 35 3.50 10.87 -10.16
CA PHE A 35 2.90 11.35 -8.91
C PHE A 35 1.38 11.12 -8.90
N ALA A 36 0.94 9.88 -8.67
CA ALA A 36 -0.48 9.56 -8.59
C ALA A 36 -0.83 8.70 -7.37
N LEU A 37 -2.01 8.97 -6.80
CA LEU A 37 -2.66 8.13 -5.81
C LEU A 37 -3.82 7.39 -6.47
N ILE A 38 -3.77 6.05 -6.46
CA ILE A 38 -4.86 5.17 -6.90
C ILE A 38 -5.29 4.34 -5.70
N ALA A 39 -6.40 4.74 -5.03
CA ALA A 39 -6.74 4.09 -3.78
C ALA A 39 -8.25 3.94 -3.56
N LEU A 40 -8.63 2.89 -2.81
CA LEU A 40 -10.01 2.63 -2.44
C LEU A 40 -10.94 2.47 -3.66
N ASN A 41 -10.40 2.03 -4.79
CA ASN A 41 -11.21 1.76 -5.97
C ASN A 41 -11.63 0.28 -5.98
N THR A 42 -12.79 0.02 -6.55
CA THR A 42 -13.37 -1.33 -6.59
C THR A 42 -13.88 -1.65 -8.00
N SER A 43 -13.65 -2.88 -8.44
CA SER A 43 -14.19 -3.39 -9.72
C SER A 43 -14.36 -4.90 -9.69
N SER A 44 -14.82 -5.48 -10.78
CA SER A 44 -14.84 -6.94 -10.93
C SER A 44 -13.43 -7.53 -11.08
N ALA A 45 -12.52 -6.86 -11.81
CA ALA A 45 -11.11 -7.22 -11.93
C ALA A 45 -10.25 -5.97 -12.17
N GLY A 46 -9.02 -5.96 -11.64
CA GLY A 46 -8.17 -4.78 -11.62
C GLY A 46 -8.78 -3.67 -10.77
N GLY A 47 -8.89 -3.89 -9.45
CA GLY A 47 -9.53 -2.94 -8.54
C GLY A 47 -8.94 -1.53 -8.67
N GLY A 48 -7.63 -1.40 -8.62
CA GLY A 48 -6.93 -0.15 -8.94
C GLY A 48 -6.84 0.10 -10.44
N VAL A 49 -6.20 -0.82 -11.16
CA VAL A 49 -5.84 -0.67 -12.57
C VAL A 49 -6.08 -1.95 -13.35
N TYR A 50 -6.61 -1.83 -14.55
CA TYR A 50 -6.74 -2.93 -15.51
C TYR A 50 -6.07 -2.55 -16.84
N ILE A 51 -5.13 -3.39 -17.30
CA ILE A 51 -4.30 -3.15 -18.49
C ILE A 51 -4.47 -4.32 -19.45
N ARG A 52 -4.72 -4.03 -20.74
CA ARG A 52 -4.92 -5.06 -21.76
C ARG A 52 -4.63 -4.59 -23.19
N ASN A 53 -4.53 -5.58 -24.08
CA ASN A 53 -4.47 -5.38 -25.53
C ASN A 53 -3.30 -4.51 -25.96
N ASN A 54 -2.08 -4.98 -25.71
CA ASN A 54 -0.86 -4.30 -26.14
C ASN A 54 -0.78 -2.87 -25.58
N SER A 55 -1.01 -2.74 -24.25
CA SER A 55 -0.88 -1.47 -23.55
C SER A 55 0.41 -1.46 -22.75
N ASP A 56 1.25 -0.44 -22.93
CA ASP A 56 2.57 -0.31 -22.31
C ASP A 56 2.65 0.93 -21.40
N PRO A 57 1.87 1.00 -20.31
CA PRO A 57 1.87 2.17 -19.43
C PRO A 57 3.17 2.33 -18.64
N ILE A 58 3.44 3.58 -18.25
CA ILE A 58 4.58 3.93 -17.41
C ILE A 58 4.05 4.56 -16.11
N PHE A 59 4.39 3.94 -14.97
CA PHE A 59 4.00 4.38 -13.64
C PHE A 59 5.22 4.79 -12.83
N LYS A 60 5.25 6.04 -12.37
CA LYS A 60 6.32 6.59 -11.52
C LYS A 60 5.75 7.31 -10.32
N ASN A 61 6.40 7.14 -9.17
CA ASN A 61 6.04 7.86 -7.94
C ASN A 61 4.57 7.66 -7.54
N LEU A 62 4.05 6.44 -7.72
CA LEU A 62 2.66 6.11 -7.42
C LEU A 62 2.50 5.52 -6.02
N THR A 63 1.35 5.78 -5.42
CA THR A 63 0.82 4.95 -4.34
C THR A 63 -0.47 4.30 -4.84
N VAL A 64 -0.42 2.98 -4.98
CA VAL A 64 -1.58 2.14 -5.34
C VAL A 64 -1.93 1.32 -4.10
N ALA A 65 -3.03 1.67 -3.43
CA ALA A 65 -3.30 1.10 -2.12
C ALA A 65 -4.80 0.92 -1.82
N TYR A 66 -5.11 -0.13 -1.06
CA TYR A 66 -6.49 -0.42 -0.59
C TYR A 66 -7.52 -0.51 -1.73
N ASN A 67 -7.10 -0.91 -2.92
CA ASN A 67 -8.03 -1.22 -4.01
C ASN A 67 -8.51 -2.66 -3.88
N SER A 68 -9.71 -2.96 -4.36
CA SER A 68 -10.29 -4.29 -4.27
C SER A 68 -10.93 -4.74 -5.58
N SER A 69 -10.89 -6.03 -5.84
CA SER A 69 -11.56 -6.65 -6.98
C SER A 69 -12.46 -7.80 -6.54
N GLY A 70 -13.48 -8.08 -7.32
CA GLY A 70 -14.36 -9.21 -7.08
C GLY A 70 -13.77 -10.56 -7.51
N PHE A 71 -12.70 -10.54 -8.31
CA PHE A 71 -12.01 -11.73 -8.81
C PHE A 71 -10.50 -11.59 -8.50
N ASP A 72 -9.70 -11.04 -9.42
CA ASP A 72 -8.25 -11.01 -9.33
C ASP A 72 -7.67 -9.61 -9.57
N GLY A 73 -6.41 -9.38 -9.16
CA GLY A 73 -5.70 -8.14 -9.35
C GLY A 73 -6.34 -6.98 -8.59
N GLY A 74 -6.36 -7.06 -7.27
CA GLY A 74 -6.82 -5.95 -6.43
C GLY A 74 -6.09 -4.65 -6.75
N GLY A 75 -4.75 -4.70 -6.90
CA GLY A 75 -3.95 -3.57 -7.35
C GLY A 75 -3.99 -3.38 -8.86
N VAL A 76 -3.27 -4.21 -9.58
CA VAL A 76 -3.11 -4.14 -11.04
C VAL A 76 -3.37 -5.50 -11.67
N TYR A 77 -4.17 -5.51 -12.72
CA TYR A 77 -4.43 -6.68 -13.55
C TYR A 77 -3.84 -6.46 -14.94
N LEU A 78 -2.97 -7.37 -15.40
CA LEU A 78 -2.33 -7.34 -16.71
C LEU A 78 -2.76 -8.52 -17.60
N ARG A 79 -2.92 -8.27 -18.89
CA ARG A 79 -3.20 -9.31 -19.88
C ARG A 79 -2.94 -8.87 -21.34
N ASP A 80 -2.96 -9.82 -22.23
CA ASP A 80 -3.04 -9.64 -23.68
C ASP A 80 -1.86 -8.79 -24.22
N ASP A 81 -0.63 -9.29 -24.10
CA ASP A 81 0.61 -8.68 -24.65
C ASP A 81 0.83 -7.24 -24.15
N SER A 82 0.61 -7.03 -22.84
CA SER A 82 0.77 -5.72 -22.21
C SER A 82 1.98 -5.69 -21.28
N ASN A 83 2.75 -4.59 -21.33
CA ASN A 83 3.99 -4.43 -20.58
C ASN A 83 3.88 -3.21 -19.67
N LEU A 84 4.13 -3.40 -18.37
CA LEU A 84 4.05 -2.32 -17.39
C LEU A 84 5.42 -1.98 -16.85
N LEU A 85 5.83 -0.72 -16.99
CA LEU A 85 7.04 -0.19 -16.37
C LEU A 85 6.70 0.58 -15.10
N VAL A 86 7.28 0.15 -13.96
CA VAL A 86 7.05 0.76 -12.64
C VAL A 86 8.35 1.20 -12.00
N SER A 87 8.37 2.41 -11.43
CA SER A 87 9.48 2.88 -10.59
C SER A 87 9.01 3.78 -9.45
N ASN A 88 9.78 3.79 -8.34
CA ASN A 88 9.55 4.66 -7.18
C ASN A 88 8.11 4.60 -6.64
N SER A 89 7.48 3.42 -6.60
CA SER A 89 6.05 3.29 -6.35
C SER A 89 5.76 2.34 -5.19
N ILE A 90 4.62 2.53 -4.52
CA ILE A 90 4.13 1.69 -3.43
C ILE A 90 2.87 0.96 -3.88
N PHE A 91 2.85 -0.38 -3.67
CA PHE A 91 1.69 -1.24 -3.87
C PHE A 91 1.39 -1.95 -2.55
N TRP A 92 0.26 -1.59 -1.92
CA TRP A 92 -0.03 -1.99 -0.55
C TRP A 92 -1.52 -2.22 -0.28
N GLU A 93 -1.87 -3.30 0.41
CA GLU A 93 -3.25 -3.64 0.80
C GLU A 93 -4.25 -3.64 -0.37
N ASN A 94 -3.84 -4.12 -1.54
CA ASN A 94 -4.69 -4.19 -2.73
C ASN A 94 -5.36 -5.57 -2.85
N GLY A 95 -6.26 -5.91 -1.92
CA GLY A 95 -7.00 -7.16 -1.99
C GLY A 95 -6.12 -8.41 -2.09
N GLU A 96 -6.42 -9.32 -3.00
CA GLU A 96 -5.77 -10.64 -3.09
C GLU A 96 -4.32 -10.56 -3.58
N SER A 97 -4.03 -9.71 -4.59
CA SER A 97 -2.69 -9.53 -5.14
C SER A 97 -2.40 -8.08 -5.49
N GLN A 98 -1.13 -7.70 -5.38
CA GLN A 98 -0.69 -6.37 -5.80
C GLN A 98 -0.64 -6.29 -7.33
N PHE A 99 -0.19 -7.36 -7.97
CA PHE A 99 -0.20 -7.55 -9.41
C PHE A 99 -0.74 -8.94 -9.73
N TYR A 100 -1.52 -9.05 -10.79
CA TYR A 100 -2.05 -10.29 -11.30
C TYR A 100 -1.85 -10.37 -12.82
N PHE A 101 -1.20 -11.42 -13.29
CA PHE A 101 -1.07 -11.74 -14.71
C PHE A 101 -2.17 -12.74 -15.05
N ARG A 102 -2.91 -12.50 -16.10
CA ARG A 102 -3.97 -13.44 -16.49
C ARG A 102 -3.38 -14.83 -16.80
N ASP A 103 -4.04 -15.87 -16.32
CA ASP A 103 -3.64 -17.28 -16.46
C ASP A 103 -3.66 -17.85 -17.88
N SER A 104 -4.05 -17.05 -18.89
CA SER A 104 -4.17 -17.49 -20.27
C SER A 104 -4.16 -16.32 -21.24
N GLY A 105 -3.71 -16.53 -22.46
CA GLY A 105 -3.60 -15.52 -23.50
C GLY A 105 -2.15 -15.23 -23.84
N ASP A 106 -1.90 -14.05 -24.42
CA ASP A 106 -0.55 -13.59 -24.74
C ASP A 106 0.17 -13.19 -23.44
N GLU A 107 1.48 -13.46 -23.38
CA GLU A 107 2.34 -13.17 -22.24
C GLU A 107 2.36 -11.67 -21.92
N VAL A 108 2.62 -11.33 -20.65
CA VAL A 108 2.74 -9.95 -20.19
C VAL A 108 4.12 -9.71 -19.58
N GLU A 109 4.51 -8.46 -19.42
CA GLU A 109 5.77 -8.11 -18.77
C GLU A 109 5.54 -7.07 -17.67
N LEU A 110 6.18 -7.26 -16.52
CA LEU A 110 6.28 -6.27 -15.45
C LEU A 110 7.76 -5.97 -15.16
N ASP A 111 8.19 -4.78 -15.55
CA ASP A 111 9.47 -4.21 -15.13
C ASP A 111 9.24 -3.32 -13.90
N ILE A 112 9.78 -3.69 -12.74
CA ILE A 112 9.63 -2.92 -11.51
C ILE A 112 10.96 -2.68 -10.80
N SER A 113 11.20 -1.44 -10.36
CA SER A 113 12.41 -1.05 -9.66
C SER A 113 12.15 0.05 -8.61
N TYR A 114 13.03 0.16 -7.61
CA TYR A 114 12.98 1.19 -6.57
C TYR A 114 11.58 1.36 -5.95
N SER A 115 10.88 0.27 -5.74
CA SER A 115 9.48 0.27 -5.34
C SER A 115 9.26 -0.63 -4.12
N LEU A 116 8.15 -0.44 -3.46
CA LEU A 116 7.71 -1.27 -2.35
C LEU A 116 6.45 -2.03 -2.78
N VAL A 117 6.50 -3.34 -2.75
CA VAL A 117 5.37 -4.23 -3.02
C VAL A 117 5.12 -5.07 -1.78
N GLN A 118 3.90 -5.07 -1.28
CA GLN A 118 3.51 -5.92 -0.16
C GLN A 118 3.78 -7.40 -0.48
N ASN A 119 4.38 -8.11 0.45
CA ASN A 119 4.84 -9.49 0.29
C ASN A 119 5.96 -9.69 -0.75
N ASN A 120 6.58 -8.61 -1.25
CA ASN A 120 7.64 -8.67 -2.28
C ASN A 120 7.15 -9.40 -3.54
N GLN A 121 7.92 -10.35 -4.07
CA GLN A 121 7.53 -11.13 -5.26
C GLN A 121 6.28 -12.00 -5.04
N ASP A 122 6.02 -12.45 -3.81
CA ASP A 122 4.81 -13.21 -3.48
C ASP A 122 3.52 -12.34 -3.59
N GLY A 123 3.65 -11.03 -3.70
CA GLY A 123 2.57 -10.11 -4.01
C GLY A 123 2.21 -10.04 -5.49
N VAL A 124 2.96 -10.73 -6.35
CA VAL A 124 2.71 -10.87 -7.78
C VAL A 124 2.22 -12.28 -8.08
N ASP A 125 1.00 -12.39 -8.55
CA ASP A 125 0.45 -13.65 -9.05
C ASP A 125 0.67 -13.70 -10.57
N ASP A 126 1.77 -14.30 -11.00
CA ASP A 126 2.19 -14.31 -12.40
C ASP A 126 1.55 -15.44 -13.23
N ASN A 127 0.94 -16.44 -12.56
CA ASN A 127 0.26 -17.57 -13.21
C ASN A 127 1.09 -18.30 -14.27
N ASP A 128 2.41 -18.23 -14.20
CA ASP A 128 3.32 -18.73 -15.24
C ASP A 128 3.02 -18.14 -16.65
N ASN A 129 2.48 -16.92 -16.73
CA ASN A 129 2.06 -16.27 -17.98
C ASN A 129 2.68 -14.89 -18.20
N GLY A 130 3.98 -14.79 -18.04
CA GLY A 130 4.71 -13.56 -18.33
C GLY A 130 6.04 -13.45 -17.63
N ASP A 131 6.72 -12.33 -17.87
CA ASP A 131 8.02 -12.04 -17.32
C ASP A 131 7.92 -11.01 -16.18
N LEU A 132 8.44 -11.40 -15.00
CA LEU A 132 8.62 -10.51 -13.87
C LEU A 132 10.09 -10.08 -13.76
N ASN A 133 10.39 -8.87 -14.18
CA ASN A 133 11.70 -8.25 -14.05
C ASN A 133 11.82 -7.45 -12.75
N TRP A 134 12.26 -8.14 -11.68
CA TRP A 134 12.45 -7.54 -10.35
C TRP A 134 13.78 -6.81 -10.29
N GLY A 135 13.74 -5.51 -10.52
CA GLY A 135 14.89 -4.65 -10.70
C GLY A 135 15.61 -4.25 -9.39
N PRO A 136 16.58 -3.33 -9.47
CA PRO A 136 17.31 -2.86 -8.30
C PRO A 136 16.45 -1.99 -7.38
N GLY A 137 16.90 -1.82 -6.13
CA GLY A 137 16.35 -0.85 -5.19
C GLY A 137 14.96 -1.20 -4.65
N MET A 138 14.52 -2.44 -4.76
CA MET A 138 13.24 -2.86 -4.19
C MET A 138 13.29 -2.81 -2.67
N LEU A 139 12.24 -2.22 -2.09
CA LEU A 139 12.08 -2.11 -0.65
C LEU A 139 11.20 -3.23 -0.11
N SER A 140 11.38 -3.55 1.16
CA SER A 140 10.57 -4.53 1.89
C SER A 140 10.05 -3.95 3.20
N GLY A 141 9.01 -4.57 3.75
CA GLY A 141 8.38 -4.16 5.00
C GLY A 141 7.21 -3.21 4.80
N ASP A 142 6.73 -2.65 5.89
CA ASP A 142 5.60 -1.73 5.92
C ASP A 142 6.01 -0.34 5.41
N PRO A 143 5.23 0.32 4.55
CA PRO A 143 5.46 1.72 4.16
C PRO A 143 5.24 2.70 5.32
N TYR A 144 4.63 2.27 6.40
CA TYR A 144 4.25 3.06 7.58
C TYR A 144 3.36 4.25 7.21
N PHE A 145 2.25 3.99 6.56
CA PHE A 145 1.22 5.01 6.35
C PHE A 145 0.72 5.56 7.69
N CYS A 146 0.46 6.85 7.76
CA CYS A 146 -0.02 7.50 8.98
C CYS A 146 -1.37 6.94 9.42
N ASN A 147 -2.30 6.76 8.49
CA ASN A 147 -3.55 6.04 8.71
C ASN A 147 -4.17 5.60 7.37
N GLY A 148 -3.59 4.57 6.74
CA GLY A 148 -4.01 4.07 5.43
C GLY A 148 -5.46 3.59 5.39
N GLU A 149 -5.97 3.00 6.46
CA GLU A 149 -7.35 2.49 6.55
C GLU A 149 -8.41 3.58 6.37
N VAL A 150 -8.11 4.82 6.77
CA VAL A 150 -9.02 5.97 6.61
C VAL A 150 -8.60 6.91 5.47
N GLY A 151 -7.63 6.47 4.64
CA GLY A 151 -7.22 7.20 3.43
C GLY A 151 -6.10 8.22 3.64
N ASP A 152 -5.40 8.20 4.77
CA ASP A 152 -4.17 8.96 4.96
C ASP A 152 -2.95 8.12 4.58
N TYR A 153 -2.52 8.28 3.34
CA TYR A 153 -1.35 7.59 2.76
C TYR A 153 -0.06 8.42 2.86
N THR A 154 -0.03 9.48 3.65
CA THR A 154 1.23 10.08 4.08
C THR A 154 1.99 9.09 4.96
N VAL A 155 3.30 9.19 5.02
CA VAL A 155 4.14 8.23 5.73
C VAL A 155 4.77 8.82 6.99
N ARG A 156 5.20 7.97 7.89
CA ARG A 156 5.90 8.37 9.11
C ARG A 156 7.32 8.86 8.82
N GLU A 157 7.85 9.70 9.70
CA GLU A 157 9.19 10.32 9.56
C GLU A 157 10.33 9.30 9.43
N ASN A 158 10.18 8.09 9.95
CA ASN A 158 11.18 7.03 9.89
C ASN A 158 10.87 5.93 8.86
N SER A 159 9.92 6.17 7.95
CA SER A 159 9.62 5.24 6.87
C SER A 159 10.81 5.09 5.91
N ASN A 160 11.10 3.85 5.51
CA ASN A 160 12.15 3.54 4.55
C ASN A 160 11.86 4.03 3.13
N VAL A 161 10.59 4.34 2.83
CA VAL A 161 10.19 4.87 1.52
C VAL A 161 10.64 6.31 1.28
N LEU A 162 11.01 7.06 2.33
CA LEU A 162 11.39 8.47 2.22
C LEU A 162 12.68 8.71 1.43
N ASN A 163 13.60 7.75 1.45
CA ASN A 163 14.88 7.84 0.75
C ASN A 163 15.20 6.54 -0.01
N GLY A 164 14.18 5.74 -0.28
CA GLY A 164 14.32 4.41 -0.87
C GLY A 164 14.27 4.38 -2.39
N GLY A 165 13.91 5.49 -3.02
CA GLY A 165 13.79 5.59 -4.46
C GLY A 165 15.13 5.73 -5.20
N SER A 166 15.05 5.78 -6.51
CA SER A 166 16.21 6.10 -7.35
C SER A 166 16.78 7.47 -6.94
N ASP A 167 18.09 7.55 -6.86
CA ASP A 167 18.80 8.77 -6.41
C ASP A 167 18.49 9.24 -4.97
N GLY A 168 17.87 8.38 -4.14
CA GLY A 168 17.49 8.69 -2.77
C GLY A 168 16.19 9.50 -2.67
N ASP A 169 15.37 9.44 -3.68
CA ASP A 169 14.06 10.10 -3.71
C ASP A 169 13.01 9.36 -2.88
N LEU A 170 11.86 10.00 -2.70
CA LEU A 170 10.68 9.39 -2.12
C LEU A 170 10.15 8.27 -3.02
N VAL A 171 9.77 7.15 -2.42
CA VAL A 171 8.95 6.11 -3.07
C VAL A 171 7.49 6.37 -2.77
N GLY A 172 6.65 6.42 -3.79
CA GLY A 172 5.23 6.70 -3.67
C GLY A 172 4.84 8.16 -3.90
N PHE A 173 3.58 8.47 -3.63
CA PHE A 173 2.95 9.74 -4.00
C PHE A 173 3.06 10.81 -2.90
N LEU A 174 2.96 10.42 -1.62
CA LEU A 174 2.86 11.35 -0.49
C LEU A 174 4.07 11.19 0.45
N GLY A 175 4.61 12.32 0.89
CA GLY A 175 5.71 12.38 1.85
C GLY A 175 5.24 12.26 3.31
N VAL A 176 6.05 12.80 4.21
CA VAL A 176 5.81 12.76 5.66
C VAL A 176 4.52 13.49 6.04
N GLY A 177 3.69 12.84 6.87
CA GLY A 177 2.46 13.41 7.42
C GLY A 177 2.33 13.25 8.93
N CYS A 178 3.14 12.39 9.55
CA CYS A 178 3.09 12.15 11.01
C CYS A 178 4.49 11.81 11.56
N GLY A 179 4.60 11.80 12.88
CA GLY A 179 5.84 11.51 13.59
C GLY A 179 6.36 10.08 13.36
N PRO A 180 7.52 9.73 13.93
CA PRO A 180 8.10 8.41 13.78
C PRO A 180 7.20 7.35 14.41
N ILE A 181 7.30 6.11 13.93
CA ILE A 181 6.62 4.98 14.55
C ILE A 181 7.07 4.85 16.02
N ASN A 182 6.13 4.62 16.90
CA ASN A 182 6.44 4.41 18.32
C ASN A 182 7.09 3.03 18.52
N THR A 183 8.24 3.02 19.13
CA THR A 183 8.97 1.80 19.53
C THR A 183 9.14 1.70 21.04
N GLY A 184 8.34 2.44 21.81
CA GLY A 184 8.46 2.63 23.25
C GLY A 184 9.48 3.76 23.61
N PRO A 185 9.82 3.95 24.86
CA PRO A 185 9.35 3.20 26.03
C PRO A 185 7.99 3.67 26.59
N VAL A 186 7.25 4.53 25.91
CA VAL A 186 5.94 5.02 26.37
C VAL A 186 4.86 4.69 25.36
N TRP A 187 3.83 4.01 25.81
CA TRP A 187 2.69 3.57 25.01
C TRP A 187 1.43 4.29 25.49
N TYR A 188 0.65 4.84 24.59
CA TYR A 188 -0.57 5.57 24.89
C TYR A 188 -1.81 4.76 24.51
N VAL A 189 -2.81 4.80 25.40
CA VAL A 189 -4.12 4.12 25.20
C VAL A 189 -5.23 5.14 25.34
N SER A 190 -6.21 5.10 24.46
CA SER A 190 -7.39 5.97 24.46
C SER A 190 -8.62 5.18 24.05
N GLU A 191 -9.78 5.45 24.66
CA GLU A 191 -11.07 4.91 24.20
C GLU A 191 -11.39 5.22 22.72
N LEU A 192 -10.80 6.29 22.19
CA LEU A 192 -10.92 6.70 20.80
C LEU A 192 -9.75 6.21 19.94
N GLY A 193 -8.88 5.38 20.52
CA GLY A 193 -7.73 4.80 19.84
C GLY A 193 -8.08 3.66 18.88
N ASN A 194 -7.05 3.09 18.28
CA ASN A 194 -7.18 1.94 17.39
C ASN A 194 -6.00 1.00 17.65
N ASP A 195 -6.25 -0.30 17.86
CA ASP A 195 -5.19 -1.28 18.14
C ASP A 195 -4.33 -1.61 16.91
N SER A 196 -4.73 -1.17 15.72
CA SER A 196 -3.86 -1.14 14.52
C SER A 196 -2.89 0.05 14.51
N SER A 197 -3.03 1.01 15.44
CA SER A 197 -2.13 2.15 15.57
C SER A 197 -0.82 1.77 16.27
N ASP A 198 0.17 2.68 16.26
CA ASP A 198 1.48 2.43 16.86
C ASP A 198 1.59 2.75 18.36
N GLY A 199 0.51 3.20 18.99
CA GLY A 199 0.50 3.55 20.41
C GLY A 199 1.29 4.82 20.76
N SER A 200 1.57 5.70 19.80
CA SER A 200 2.13 7.03 20.05
C SER A 200 1.09 7.97 20.65
N LEU A 201 1.53 9.17 21.07
CA LEU A 201 0.64 10.21 21.60
C LEU A 201 -0.41 10.63 20.57
N GLU A 202 -0.03 10.71 19.29
CA GLU A 202 -0.88 11.13 18.18
C GLU A 202 -1.83 10.02 17.70
N THR A 203 -1.39 8.76 17.80
CA THR A 203 -2.14 7.58 17.34
C THR A 203 -2.16 6.50 18.44
N PRO A 204 -2.93 6.71 19.54
CA PRO A 204 -2.98 5.79 20.65
C PRO A 204 -3.68 4.47 20.29
N LEU A 205 -3.33 3.42 21.02
CA LEU A 205 -4.03 2.13 20.98
C LEU A 205 -5.42 2.25 21.62
N ALA A 206 -6.34 1.36 21.28
CA ALA A 206 -7.69 1.33 21.84
C ALA A 206 -7.74 0.57 23.17
N THR A 207 -6.91 -0.47 23.35
CA THR A 207 -6.97 -1.37 24.50
C THR A 207 -5.67 -1.37 25.29
N ILE A 208 -5.79 -1.61 26.60
CA ILE A 208 -4.65 -1.81 27.49
C ILE A 208 -3.88 -3.07 27.11
N GLN A 209 -4.59 -4.12 26.67
CA GLN A 209 -3.94 -5.36 26.25
C GLN A 209 -3.02 -5.14 25.03
N ALA A 210 -3.46 -4.38 24.02
CA ALA A 210 -2.62 -4.06 22.87
C ALA A 210 -1.34 -3.30 23.29
N ALA A 211 -1.44 -2.37 24.24
CA ALA A 211 -0.27 -1.67 24.77
C ALA A 211 0.66 -2.61 25.55
N ILE A 212 0.12 -3.56 26.31
CA ILE A 212 0.92 -4.58 26.98
C ILE A 212 1.62 -5.46 25.94
N ASP A 213 0.92 -5.90 24.90
CA ASP A 213 1.47 -6.76 23.84
C ASP A 213 2.65 -6.08 23.14
N ALA A 214 2.52 -4.80 22.82
CA ALA A 214 3.55 -3.99 22.18
C ALA A 214 4.74 -3.64 23.08
N SER A 215 4.55 -3.57 24.41
CA SER A 215 5.54 -3.09 25.36
C SER A 215 6.64 -4.10 25.68
N SER A 216 7.73 -3.59 26.22
CA SER A 216 8.84 -4.34 26.82
C SER A 216 8.95 -4.09 28.33
N ASN A 217 9.76 -4.91 29.04
CA ASN A 217 10.00 -4.68 30.47
C ASN A 217 10.61 -3.29 30.73
N GLY A 218 10.01 -2.55 31.63
CA GLY A 218 10.43 -1.19 31.97
C GLY A 218 9.68 -0.09 31.22
N ASP A 219 8.88 -0.45 30.22
CA ASP A 219 8.06 0.51 29.50
C ASP A 219 6.91 1.06 30.35
N THR A 220 6.42 2.22 29.96
CA THR A 220 5.30 2.91 30.60
C THR A 220 4.07 2.84 29.71
N ILE A 221 2.93 2.46 30.27
CA ILE A 221 1.63 2.57 29.60
C ILE A 221 0.87 3.75 30.17
N ARG A 222 0.47 4.69 29.33
CA ARG A 222 -0.31 5.87 29.71
C ARG A 222 -1.71 5.79 29.16
N LEU A 223 -2.69 5.82 30.05
CA LEU A 223 -4.09 5.85 29.70
C LEU A 223 -4.57 7.31 29.65
N PHE A 224 -5.25 7.66 28.56
CA PHE A 224 -6.06 8.88 28.55
C PHE A 224 -7.27 8.72 29.47
N GLU A 225 -7.89 9.82 29.87
CA GLU A 225 -9.13 9.78 30.64
C GLU A 225 -10.22 9.02 29.89
N GLY A 226 -10.81 8.00 30.52
CA GLY A 226 -11.80 7.15 29.91
C GLY A 226 -12.17 5.95 30.80
N GLU A 227 -13.13 5.14 30.34
CA GLU A 227 -13.58 3.92 31.00
C GLU A 227 -13.16 2.69 30.17
N TYR A 228 -12.21 1.92 30.66
CA TYR A 228 -11.66 0.74 29.98
C TYR A 228 -12.25 -0.53 30.58
N ILE A 229 -13.23 -1.15 29.89
CA ILE A 229 -13.91 -2.36 30.36
C ILE A 229 -13.32 -3.56 29.62
N GLU A 230 -12.17 -4.04 30.12
CA GLU A 230 -11.45 -5.17 29.54
C GLU A 230 -10.76 -6.03 30.62
N LEU A 231 -10.44 -7.26 30.24
CA LEU A 231 -9.54 -8.12 31.01
C LEU A 231 -8.21 -8.18 30.27
N PHE A 232 -7.11 -7.91 30.97
CA PHE A 232 -5.77 -7.94 30.38
C PHE A 232 -4.81 -8.78 31.22
N ASP A 233 -3.78 -9.32 30.56
CA ASP A 233 -2.72 -10.10 31.15
C ASP A 233 -1.38 -9.37 30.94
N PHE A 234 -0.69 -9.09 32.02
CA PHE A 234 0.65 -8.47 31.96
C PHE A 234 1.72 -9.35 31.34
N GLN A 235 1.46 -10.63 31.07
CA GLN A 235 2.41 -11.57 30.45
C GLN A 235 3.76 -11.64 31.16
N SER A 236 3.73 -11.50 32.48
CA SER A 236 4.94 -11.41 33.33
C SER A 236 5.83 -10.18 33.05
N LYS A 237 5.37 -9.18 32.29
CA LYS A 237 6.09 -7.94 32.05
C LYS A 237 6.05 -7.03 33.28
N GLN A 238 7.15 -6.34 33.54
CA GLN A 238 7.24 -5.30 34.58
C GLN A 238 7.08 -3.94 33.90
N LEU A 239 5.89 -3.39 34.00
CA LEU A 239 5.51 -2.11 33.37
C LEU A 239 5.35 -1.01 34.44
N VAL A 240 5.39 0.25 34.00
CA VAL A 240 5.23 1.44 34.82
C VAL A 240 3.96 2.19 34.43
#